data_cf13bf21ea99d258c3cb7db99778a055
#
_entry.id   cf13bf21ea99d258c3cb7db99778a055
#
_cell.length_a   1.000
_cell.length_b   1.000
_cell.length_c   1.000
_cell.angle_alpha   90.00
_cell.angle_beta   90.00
_cell.angle_gamma   90.00
#
_symmetry.space_group_name_H-M   'P 1'
#
loop_
_entity.id
_entity.type
_entity.pdbx_description
1 polymer ?
#
loop_
_entity_poly.entity_id
_entity_poly.type
_entity_poly.pdbx_seq_one_letter_code
_entity_poly.pdbx_strand_id
1 'polypeptide(L)'
;MTELELLGPRAHGEPCGQGVLKACAEDFQVDEVLDIPLSGEGEHLWLWVEKRGLNTEEAARRLARAAGMPLKSVSYAGLKDRQALTRQWFSLHLPGKADPELGAAEGDSLRILKRVRHSRKLQRGAHAANGFSLRLTQLRGDRERLEARLERLKAEGAPNYFGLQRFGHEGGNLLEARAYAERGELPVQRNLRSRLLSTARSYLFNRALAERVAAGNWNRALPGDLLAFTDSRSFFPAGEAECEDPRLALLDLHPTGPLWGAGASSAGGAERELEAGIAACEDRLCAWLGEAGLAHERRILRLPIGGLTWHYPATDTLQLGFILPAGCFATVVVRELIDLLPAGHTDTPCEF
;
A
#
# COMPACT_ATOMS: atom_id res chain seq x y z
N MET A 1 16.97 12.92 -1.08
CA MET A 1 15.63 13.56 -1.12
C MET A 1 14.97 13.43 0.24
N THR A 2 14.35 14.48 0.71
CA THR A 2 13.65 14.51 2.01
C THR A 2 12.30 13.77 1.93
N GLU A 3 11.74 13.41 3.09
CA GLU A 3 10.40 12.85 3.17
C GLU A 3 9.35 13.80 2.58
N LEU A 4 9.46 15.10 2.86
CA LEU A 4 8.53 16.11 2.34
C LEU A 4 8.56 16.20 0.81
N GLU A 5 9.72 16.09 0.19
CA GLU A 5 9.86 16.07 -1.29
C GLU A 5 9.21 14.83 -1.93
N LEU A 6 9.21 13.70 -1.24
CA LEU A 6 8.69 12.44 -1.75
C LEU A 6 7.21 12.22 -1.44
N LEU A 7 6.76 12.63 -0.25
CA LEU A 7 5.39 12.42 0.23
C LEU A 7 4.53 13.69 0.24
N GLY A 8 5.14 14.89 0.28
CA GLY A 8 4.37 16.12 0.47
C GLY A 8 3.94 16.36 1.93
N PRO A 9 3.09 17.40 2.19
CA PRO A 9 2.65 17.76 3.53
C PRO A 9 1.70 16.73 4.17
N ARG A 10 1.58 16.77 5.50
CA ARG A 10 0.53 16.09 6.25
C ARG A 10 -0.80 16.83 6.11
N ALA A 11 -1.90 16.09 5.98
CA ALA A 11 -3.21 16.70 5.81
C ALA A 11 -3.85 17.13 7.13
N HIS A 12 -3.51 16.44 8.21
CA HIS A 12 -4.10 16.70 9.52
C HIS A 12 -3.25 17.61 10.42
N GLY A 13 -2.22 18.25 9.86
CA GLY A 13 -1.33 19.18 10.56
C GLY A 13 -0.11 18.53 11.21
N GLU A 14 0.59 19.29 12.06
CA GLU A 14 1.82 18.84 12.70
C GLU A 14 1.63 17.56 13.52
N PRO A 15 2.64 16.67 13.60
CA PRO A 15 2.56 15.42 14.36
C PRO A 15 2.20 15.68 15.82
N CYS A 16 1.45 14.78 16.42
CA CYS A 16 1.04 14.87 17.83
C CYS A 16 2.14 14.41 18.79
N GLY A 17 3.24 13.88 18.25
CA GLY A 17 4.34 13.35 19.03
C GLY A 17 5.31 12.55 18.19
N GLN A 18 6.06 11.68 18.85
CA GLN A 18 7.03 10.78 18.22
C GLN A 18 6.97 9.39 18.86
N GLY A 19 7.43 8.36 18.13
CA GLY A 19 7.46 7.00 18.64
C GLY A 19 8.17 6.05 17.69
N VAL A 20 8.33 4.80 18.12
CA VAL A 20 8.99 3.73 17.36
C VAL A 20 7.95 2.76 16.84
N LEU A 21 8.00 2.48 15.55
CA LEU A 21 7.27 1.41 14.89
C LEU A 21 8.27 0.35 14.42
N LYS A 22 7.91 -0.94 14.53
CA LYS A 22 8.78 -2.05 14.10
C LYS A 22 10.06 -2.18 14.94
N ALA A 23 9.98 -2.00 16.26
CA ALA A 23 11.07 -2.41 17.13
C ALA A 23 11.31 -3.93 17.04
N CYS A 24 10.23 -4.70 16.87
CA CYS A 24 10.26 -6.12 16.47
C CYS A 24 9.21 -6.42 15.39
N ALA A 25 9.23 -7.64 14.83
CA ALA A 25 8.31 -8.02 13.75
C ALA A 25 6.84 -7.99 14.20
N GLU A 26 6.58 -8.29 15.46
CA GLU A 26 5.25 -8.33 16.08
C GLU A 26 4.61 -6.94 16.21
N ASP A 27 5.41 -5.87 16.19
CA ASP A 27 4.90 -4.50 16.22
C ASP A 27 4.23 -4.09 14.91
N PHE A 28 4.43 -4.87 13.84
CA PHE A 28 3.85 -4.62 12.53
C PHE A 28 3.25 -5.91 11.97
N GLN A 29 2.01 -6.17 12.32
CA GLN A 29 1.29 -7.33 11.83
C GLN A 29 0.42 -6.98 10.64
N VAL A 30 0.40 -7.86 9.63
CA VAL A 30 -0.39 -7.68 8.41
C VAL A 30 -1.09 -8.97 8.04
N ASP A 31 -2.40 -8.94 8.01
CA ASP A 31 -3.25 -10.05 7.58
C ASP A 31 -3.87 -9.73 6.20
N GLU A 32 -3.62 -10.57 5.22
CA GLU A 32 -4.22 -10.44 3.90
C GLU A 32 -5.72 -10.75 3.95
N VAL A 33 -6.54 -9.85 3.46
CA VAL A 33 -7.99 -10.04 3.38
C VAL A 33 -8.36 -10.45 1.96
N LEU A 34 -8.95 -11.63 1.82
CA LEU A 34 -9.52 -12.12 0.56
C LEU A 34 -11.04 -12.09 0.64
N ASP A 35 -11.66 -11.57 -0.40
CA ASP A 35 -13.10 -11.67 -0.62
C ASP A 35 -13.39 -12.75 -1.70
N ILE A 36 -12.87 -13.95 -1.45
CA ILE A 36 -13.01 -15.10 -2.35
C ILE A 36 -13.51 -16.29 -1.54
N PRO A 37 -14.71 -16.82 -1.84
CA PRO A 37 -15.20 -18.04 -1.20
C PRO A 37 -14.26 -19.21 -1.45
N LEU A 38 -13.89 -19.93 -0.40
CA LEU A 38 -13.05 -21.12 -0.50
C LEU A 38 -13.88 -22.30 -0.98
N SER A 39 -13.50 -22.92 -2.12
CA SER A 39 -14.30 -23.99 -2.73
C SER A 39 -14.21 -25.33 -2.00
N GLY A 40 -13.13 -25.60 -1.26
CA GLY A 40 -12.90 -26.85 -0.55
C GLY A 40 -12.38 -27.99 -1.42
N GLU A 41 -12.42 -27.87 -2.75
CA GLU A 41 -12.02 -28.86 -3.73
C GLU A 41 -11.26 -28.27 -4.91
N GLY A 42 -10.59 -29.08 -5.73
CA GLY A 42 -9.91 -28.66 -6.95
C GLY A 42 -8.41 -28.91 -6.95
N GLU A 43 -7.74 -28.42 -8.00
CA GLU A 43 -6.33 -28.72 -8.30
C GLU A 43 -5.32 -27.79 -7.62
N HIS A 44 -5.79 -26.78 -6.90
CA HIS A 44 -4.93 -25.85 -6.18
C HIS A 44 -5.04 -26.08 -4.67
N LEU A 45 -3.91 -26.27 -3.99
CA LEU A 45 -3.86 -26.27 -2.53
C LEU A 45 -3.55 -24.84 -2.08
N TRP A 46 -4.51 -24.18 -1.44
CA TRP A 46 -4.32 -22.87 -0.84
C TRP A 46 -3.86 -23.03 0.61
N LEU A 47 -2.79 -22.29 0.94
CA LEU A 47 -2.16 -22.30 2.24
C LEU A 47 -2.25 -20.91 2.86
N TRP A 48 -2.85 -20.78 4.03
CA TRP A 48 -2.76 -19.59 4.88
C TRP A 48 -1.48 -19.67 5.68
N VAL A 49 -0.53 -18.81 5.39
CA VAL A 49 0.83 -18.90 5.89
C VAL A 49 1.18 -17.66 6.69
N GLU A 50 1.60 -17.86 7.93
CA GLU A 50 2.26 -16.86 8.76
C GLU A 50 3.76 -16.88 8.48
N LYS A 51 4.35 -15.71 8.30
CA LYS A 51 5.79 -15.54 8.14
C LYS A 51 6.31 -14.37 8.99
N ARG A 52 7.48 -14.56 9.57
CA ARG A 52 8.19 -13.63 10.43
C ARG A 52 9.58 -13.36 9.88
N GLY A 53 9.93 -12.09 9.66
CA GLY A 53 11.26 -11.72 9.17
C GLY A 53 11.62 -12.30 7.78
N LEU A 54 10.64 -12.79 7.01
CA LEU A 54 10.84 -13.54 5.78
C LEU A 54 10.17 -12.85 4.58
N ASN A 55 10.86 -12.78 3.45
CA ASN A 55 10.29 -12.30 2.19
C ASN A 55 9.22 -13.27 1.65
N THR A 56 8.20 -12.74 0.97
CA THR A 56 7.16 -13.55 0.32
C THR A 56 7.74 -14.54 -0.71
N GLU A 57 8.73 -14.11 -1.50
CA GLU A 57 9.37 -14.98 -2.49
C GLU A 57 10.16 -16.12 -1.84
N GLU A 58 10.82 -15.86 -0.71
CA GLU A 58 11.53 -16.90 0.03
C GLU A 58 10.56 -17.90 0.66
N ALA A 59 9.44 -17.44 1.20
CA ALA A 59 8.36 -18.32 1.66
C ALA A 59 7.86 -19.20 0.51
N ALA A 60 7.61 -18.64 -0.66
CA ALA A 60 7.21 -19.40 -1.85
C ALA A 60 8.25 -20.45 -2.26
N ARG A 61 9.56 -20.14 -2.19
CA ARG A 61 10.65 -21.10 -2.47
C ARG A 61 10.68 -22.24 -1.46
N ARG A 62 10.49 -21.97 -0.17
CA ARG A 62 10.44 -23.01 0.88
C ARG A 62 9.24 -23.94 0.67
N LEU A 63 8.06 -23.37 0.40
CA LEU A 63 6.86 -24.16 0.10
C LEU A 63 7.03 -25.03 -1.16
N ALA A 64 7.60 -24.46 -2.23
CA ALA A 64 7.87 -25.19 -3.47
C ALA A 64 8.83 -26.37 -3.23
N ARG A 65 9.91 -26.15 -2.47
CA ARG A 65 10.90 -27.18 -2.14
C ARG A 65 10.29 -28.29 -1.30
N ALA A 66 9.55 -27.95 -0.25
CA ALA A 66 8.88 -28.93 0.61
C ALA A 66 7.85 -29.77 -0.16
N ALA A 67 7.13 -29.16 -1.08
CA ALA A 67 6.16 -29.84 -1.94
C ALA A 67 6.78 -30.60 -3.13
N GLY A 68 8.10 -30.58 -3.32
CA GLY A 68 8.78 -31.23 -4.44
C GLY A 68 8.37 -30.68 -5.81
N MET A 69 8.10 -29.37 -5.91
CA MET A 69 7.59 -28.74 -7.14
C MET A 69 8.40 -27.51 -7.58
N PRO A 70 8.34 -27.14 -8.86
CA PRO A 70 9.01 -25.93 -9.33
C PRO A 70 8.33 -24.66 -8.77
N LEU A 71 9.12 -23.62 -8.50
CA LEU A 71 8.63 -22.34 -7.95
C LEU A 71 7.47 -21.72 -8.78
N LYS A 72 7.46 -21.88 -10.10
CA LYS A 72 6.39 -21.40 -10.99
C LYS A 72 5.01 -21.99 -10.69
N SER A 73 4.95 -23.11 -9.99
CA SER A 73 3.70 -23.75 -9.55
C SER A 73 3.17 -23.16 -8.23
N VAL A 74 3.93 -22.30 -7.57
CA VAL A 74 3.50 -21.56 -6.38
C VAL A 74 3.13 -20.14 -6.78
N SER A 75 1.98 -19.67 -6.31
CA SER A 75 1.52 -18.28 -6.54
C SER A 75 1.01 -17.64 -5.24
N TYR A 76 0.90 -16.33 -5.24
CA TYR A 76 0.42 -15.52 -4.12
C TYR A 76 -0.16 -14.20 -4.65
N ALA A 77 -1.07 -13.55 -3.89
CA ALA A 77 -1.78 -12.35 -4.34
C ALA A 77 -0.89 -11.11 -4.31
N GLY A 78 -0.06 -10.94 -3.29
CA GLY A 78 0.77 -9.75 -3.11
C GLY A 78 2.09 -10.04 -2.40
N LEU A 79 2.99 -9.06 -2.42
CA LEU A 79 4.18 -9.06 -1.60
C LEU A 79 3.84 -8.50 -0.22
N LYS A 80 4.41 -9.08 0.83
CA LYS A 80 4.32 -8.58 2.21
C LYS A 80 5.70 -8.25 2.73
N ASP A 81 5.75 -7.25 3.60
CA ASP A 81 6.98 -6.76 4.22
C ASP A 81 7.78 -7.89 4.88
N ARG A 82 9.10 -7.78 4.81
CA ARG A 82 10.02 -8.69 5.51
C ARG A 82 10.09 -8.38 6.99
N GLN A 83 10.21 -7.10 7.36
CA GLN A 83 10.32 -6.65 8.76
C GLN A 83 8.92 -6.56 9.41
N ALA A 84 8.18 -7.69 9.41
CA ALA A 84 6.82 -7.78 9.89
C ALA A 84 6.44 -9.24 10.21
N LEU A 85 5.43 -9.40 11.03
CA LEU A 85 4.67 -10.65 11.16
C LEU A 85 3.50 -10.58 10.19
N THR A 86 3.50 -11.41 9.15
CA THR A 86 2.48 -11.31 8.12
C THR A 86 1.81 -12.63 7.83
N ARG A 87 0.50 -12.59 7.60
CA ARG A 87 -0.29 -13.74 7.18
C ARG A 87 -0.85 -13.50 5.80
N GLN A 88 -0.62 -14.43 4.88
CA GLN A 88 -1.06 -14.33 3.50
C GLN A 88 -1.34 -15.69 2.88
N TRP A 89 -2.11 -15.69 1.79
CA TRP A 89 -2.39 -16.90 1.04
C TRP A 89 -1.32 -17.19 -0.01
N PHE A 90 -0.99 -18.48 -0.10
CA PHE A 90 -0.22 -19.07 -1.20
C PHE A 90 -1.06 -20.15 -1.87
N SER A 91 -0.86 -20.37 -3.16
CA SER A 91 -1.54 -21.41 -3.92
C SER A 91 -0.52 -22.30 -4.60
N LEU A 92 -0.60 -23.61 -4.37
CA LEU A 92 0.22 -24.65 -4.98
C LEU A 92 -0.62 -25.38 -6.05
N HIS A 93 -0.15 -25.48 -7.29
CA HIS A 93 -0.84 -26.17 -8.37
C HIS A 93 -0.51 -27.66 -8.35
N LEU A 94 -1.47 -28.50 -8.03
CA LEU A 94 -1.35 -29.94 -7.77
C LEU A 94 -2.37 -30.77 -8.60
N PRO A 95 -2.35 -30.70 -9.94
CA PRO A 95 -3.32 -31.44 -10.75
C PRO A 95 -3.16 -32.94 -10.55
N GLY A 96 -4.25 -33.59 -10.16
CA GLY A 96 -4.31 -35.06 -9.95
C GLY A 96 -3.42 -35.59 -8.82
N LYS A 97 -2.87 -34.72 -7.96
CA LYS A 97 -1.96 -35.13 -6.86
C LYS A 97 -2.61 -34.93 -5.51
N ALA A 98 -2.23 -35.82 -4.56
CA ALA A 98 -2.54 -35.65 -3.15
C ALA A 98 -1.82 -34.42 -2.55
N ASP A 99 -2.27 -33.95 -1.39
CA ASP A 99 -1.62 -32.90 -0.65
C ASP A 99 -0.21 -33.33 -0.20
N PRO A 100 0.81 -32.52 -0.47
CA PRO A 100 2.18 -32.84 -0.07
C PRO A 100 2.40 -32.63 1.44
N GLU A 101 3.37 -33.35 1.99
CA GLU A 101 3.89 -33.06 3.31
C GLU A 101 4.73 -31.76 3.26
N LEU A 102 4.32 -30.79 4.07
CA LEU A 102 4.92 -29.45 4.06
C LEU A 102 5.70 -29.11 5.33
N GLY A 103 5.86 -30.05 6.26
CA GLY A 103 6.56 -29.84 7.53
C GLY A 103 8.00 -29.33 7.34
N ALA A 104 8.69 -29.72 6.27
CA ALA A 104 10.04 -29.23 5.95
C ALA A 104 10.09 -27.72 5.59
N ALA A 105 8.96 -27.08 5.30
CA ALA A 105 8.90 -25.62 5.09
C ALA A 105 8.73 -24.87 6.39
N GLU A 106 8.21 -25.49 7.45
CA GLU A 106 7.84 -24.87 8.71
C GLU A 106 9.05 -24.69 9.64
N GLY A 107 8.94 -23.75 10.56
CA GLY A 107 9.91 -23.36 11.57
C GLY A 107 9.59 -21.99 12.14
N ASP A 108 10.48 -21.39 12.91
CA ASP A 108 10.27 -20.12 13.62
C ASP A 108 9.87 -18.96 12.71
N SER A 109 10.29 -18.99 11.44
CA SER A 109 10.04 -17.92 10.47
C SER A 109 8.89 -18.19 9.50
N LEU A 110 8.29 -19.40 9.51
CA LEU A 110 7.17 -19.77 8.65
C LEU A 110 6.31 -20.85 9.30
N ARG A 111 4.99 -20.62 9.38
CA ARG A 111 3.99 -21.58 9.86
C ARG A 111 2.84 -21.65 8.88
N ILE A 112 2.30 -22.84 8.65
CA ILE A 112 1.12 -23.09 7.82
C ILE A 112 -0.09 -23.20 8.74
N LEU A 113 -0.90 -22.14 8.79
CA LEU A 113 -2.04 -22.04 9.71
C LEU A 113 -3.30 -22.75 9.19
N LYS A 114 -3.48 -22.80 7.85
CA LYS A 114 -4.65 -23.43 7.22
C LYS A 114 -4.27 -24.01 5.85
N ARG A 115 -4.91 -25.11 5.49
CA ARG A 115 -4.80 -25.76 4.16
C ARG A 115 -6.20 -25.97 3.62
N VAL A 116 -6.46 -25.56 2.36
CA VAL A 116 -7.77 -25.73 1.71
C VAL A 116 -7.56 -25.97 0.22
N ARG A 117 -8.22 -26.98 -0.33
CA ARG A 117 -8.27 -27.16 -1.79
C ARG A 117 -9.13 -26.06 -2.42
N HIS A 118 -8.76 -25.65 -3.63
CA HIS A 118 -9.44 -24.60 -4.37
C HIS A 118 -9.44 -24.88 -5.87
N SER A 119 -10.55 -24.56 -6.54
CA SER A 119 -10.72 -24.75 -7.98
C SER A 119 -9.87 -23.83 -8.84
N ARG A 120 -9.40 -22.69 -8.29
CA ARG A 120 -8.67 -21.66 -9.03
C ARG A 120 -7.29 -21.38 -8.43
N LYS A 121 -6.37 -21.00 -9.32
CA LYS A 121 -5.08 -20.42 -8.95
C LYS A 121 -5.27 -19.05 -8.28
N LEU A 122 -4.56 -18.80 -7.20
CA LEU A 122 -4.50 -17.46 -6.60
C LEU A 122 -3.75 -16.51 -7.55
N GLN A 123 -4.44 -15.47 -8.01
CA GLN A 123 -3.90 -14.49 -8.94
C GLN A 123 -3.19 -13.33 -8.22
N ARG A 124 -2.23 -12.70 -8.88
CA ARG A 124 -1.65 -11.43 -8.41
C ARG A 124 -2.75 -10.36 -8.33
N GLY A 125 -2.77 -9.62 -7.21
CA GLY A 125 -3.76 -8.58 -6.96
C GLY A 125 -5.15 -9.08 -6.55
N ALA A 126 -5.30 -10.38 -6.24
CA ALA A 126 -6.60 -10.97 -5.88
C ALA A 126 -7.07 -10.62 -4.46
N HIS A 127 -6.19 -10.14 -3.57
CA HIS A 127 -6.59 -9.71 -2.24
C HIS A 127 -7.29 -8.35 -2.29
N ALA A 128 -8.40 -8.22 -1.56
CA ALA A 128 -9.19 -7.01 -1.51
C ALA A 128 -8.54 -5.95 -0.60
N ALA A 129 -8.01 -6.38 0.54
CA ALA A 129 -7.50 -5.48 1.57
C ALA A 129 -6.37 -6.13 2.38
N ASN A 130 -5.79 -5.34 3.29
CA ASN A 130 -4.91 -5.82 4.34
C ASN A 130 -5.41 -5.30 5.69
N GLY A 131 -5.56 -6.20 6.67
CA GLY A 131 -5.75 -5.86 8.06
C GLY A 131 -4.39 -5.58 8.71
N PHE A 132 -4.32 -4.52 9.48
CA PHE A 132 -3.11 -4.11 10.19
C PHE A 132 -3.35 -4.12 11.70
N SER A 133 -2.38 -4.65 12.43
CA SER A 133 -2.27 -4.49 13.88
C SER A 133 -0.88 -3.95 14.17
N LEU A 134 -0.81 -2.69 14.60
CA LEU A 134 0.42 -1.94 14.77
C LEU A 134 0.63 -1.58 16.22
N ARG A 135 1.83 -1.78 16.74
CA ARG A 135 2.24 -1.34 18.06
C ARG A 135 3.31 -0.25 17.94
N LEU A 136 2.98 0.94 18.42
CA LEU A 136 3.88 2.07 18.55
C LEU A 136 4.37 2.12 19.99
N THR A 137 5.68 2.06 20.16
CA THR A 137 6.35 2.07 21.48
C THR A 137 7.15 3.33 21.66
N GLN A 138 7.62 3.58 22.90
CA GLN A 138 8.35 4.81 23.25
C GLN A 138 7.60 6.08 22.82
N LEU A 139 6.28 6.02 22.90
CA LEU A 139 5.40 7.10 22.47
C LEU A 139 5.57 8.31 23.39
N ARG A 140 5.91 9.46 22.81
CA ARG A 140 6.02 10.73 23.50
C ARG A 140 5.21 11.77 22.73
N GLY A 141 4.40 12.54 23.43
CA GLY A 141 3.59 13.57 22.81
C GLY A 141 2.32 13.87 23.61
N ASP A 142 1.45 14.64 23.01
CA ASP A 142 0.18 15.06 23.57
C ASP A 142 -0.90 14.01 23.26
N ARG A 143 -1.36 13.33 24.29
CA ARG A 143 -2.35 12.27 24.18
C ARG A 143 -3.73 12.79 23.76
N GLU A 144 -4.15 13.95 24.23
CA GLU A 144 -5.46 14.52 23.86
C GLU A 144 -5.48 14.90 22.37
N ARG A 145 -4.38 15.49 21.88
CA ARG A 145 -4.22 15.76 20.45
C ARG A 145 -4.19 14.47 19.62
N LEU A 146 -3.56 13.42 20.13
CA LEU A 146 -3.48 12.14 19.45
C LEU A 146 -4.84 11.47 19.33
N GLU A 147 -5.65 11.49 20.42
CA GLU A 147 -7.04 11.00 20.43
C GLU A 147 -7.90 11.78 19.41
N ALA A 148 -7.87 13.11 19.46
CA ALA A 148 -8.59 13.94 18.51
C ALA A 148 -8.17 13.67 17.05
N ARG A 149 -6.88 13.40 16.81
CA ARG A 149 -6.34 13.06 15.49
C ARG A 149 -6.82 11.68 15.02
N LEU A 150 -6.87 10.69 15.90
CA LEU A 150 -7.37 9.34 15.59
C LEU A 150 -8.86 9.38 15.21
N GLU A 151 -9.69 10.13 15.95
CA GLU A 151 -11.09 10.33 15.58
C GLU A 151 -11.24 11.03 14.23
N ARG A 152 -10.37 11.99 13.95
CA ARG A 152 -10.36 12.69 12.68
C ARG A 152 -9.96 11.79 11.51
N LEU A 153 -8.94 10.95 11.68
CA LEU A 153 -8.55 9.94 10.69
C LEU A 153 -9.66 8.93 10.42
N LYS A 154 -10.40 8.54 11.47
CA LYS A 154 -11.55 7.64 11.34
C LYS A 154 -12.69 8.28 10.53
N ALA A 155 -12.93 9.58 10.70
CA ALA A 155 -14.00 10.31 10.01
C ALA A 155 -13.62 10.76 8.59
N GLU A 156 -12.39 11.19 8.37
CA GLU A 156 -11.97 11.84 7.12
C GLU A 156 -11.05 10.96 6.27
N GLY A 157 -10.46 9.89 6.82
CA GLY A 157 -9.41 9.11 6.18
C GLY A 157 -8.04 9.82 6.23
N ALA A 158 -7.11 9.35 5.41
CA ALA A 158 -5.77 9.92 5.26
C ALA A 158 -5.46 10.22 3.78
N PRO A 159 -4.48 11.09 3.47
CA PRO A 159 -3.95 11.21 2.11
C PRO A 159 -3.36 9.89 1.65
N ASN A 160 -3.72 9.44 0.45
CA ASN A 160 -3.35 8.12 -0.07
C ASN A 160 -1.97 8.12 -0.74
N TYR A 161 -0.98 8.73 -0.10
CA TYR A 161 0.40 8.76 -0.60
C TYR A 161 1.00 7.37 -0.81
N PHE A 162 1.83 7.23 -1.82
CA PHE A 162 2.75 6.10 -1.89
C PHE A 162 3.85 6.29 -0.85
N GLY A 163 4.07 5.29 0.01
CA GLY A 163 5.05 5.38 1.10
C GLY A 163 6.51 5.43 0.63
N LEU A 164 7.42 5.88 1.51
CA LEU A 164 8.85 6.07 1.23
C LEU A 164 9.53 4.84 0.63
N GLN A 165 9.13 3.64 1.05
CA GLN A 165 9.68 2.39 0.52
C GLN A 165 9.53 2.22 -1.00
N ARG A 166 8.56 2.94 -1.62
CA ARG A 166 8.39 2.95 -3.07
C ARG A 166 9.57 3.62 -3.79
N PHE A 167 10.16 4.60 -3.14
CA PHE A 167 11.20 5.44 -3.72
C PHE A 167 12.62 4.91 -3.46
N GLY A 168 12.78 3.85 -2.64
CA GLY A 168 14.07 3.29 -2.26
C GLY A 168 14.77 4.13 -1.18
N HIS A 169 15.97 3.70 -0.79
CA HIS A 169 16.78 4.42 0.18
C HIS A 169 17.09 5.82 -0.36
N GLU A 170 16.76 6.85 0.40
CA GLU A 170 16.97 8.27 0.05
C GLU A 170 16.42 8.70 -1.34
N GLY A 171 15.36 8.01 -1.83
CA GLY A 171 14.78 8.30 -3.14
C GLY A 171 15.58 7.72 -4.32
N GLY A 172 16.51 6.79 -4.07
CA GLY A 172 17.41 6.22 -5.08
C GLY A 172 16.70 5.64 -6.31
N ASN A 173 15.54 4.99 -6.13
CA ASN A 173 14.75 4.50 -7.26
C ASN A 173 14.20 5.64 -8.14
N LEU A 174 13.85 6.79 -7.55
CA LEU A 174 13.37 7.96 -8.31
C LEU A 174 14.52 8.62 -9.06
N LEU A 175 15.69 8.76 -8.43
CA LEU A 175 16.88 9.30 -9.10
C LEU A 175 17.28 8.42 -10.30
N GLU A 176 17.24 7.11 -10.15
CA GLU A 176 17.51 6.17 -11.23
C GLU A 176 16.45 6.27 -12.33
N ALA A 177 15.15 6.38 -11.99
CA ALA A 177 14.07 6.57 -12.96
C ALA A 177 14.26 7.88 -13.78
N ARG A 178 14.61 8.99 -13.12
CA ARG A 178 14.93 10.27 -13.79
C ARG A 178 16.10 10.13 -14.75
N ALA A 179 17.17 9.44 -14.34
CA ALA A 179 18.33 9.22 -15.21
C ALA A 179 17.98 8.41 -16.47
N TYR A 180 17.06 7.44 -16.38
CA TYR A 180 16.54 6.73 -17.56
C TYR A 180 15.64 7.63 -18.42
N ALA A 181 14.75 8.41 -17.80
CA ALA A 181 13.88 9.34 -18.52
C ALA A 181 14.67 10.42 -19.29
N GLU A 182 15.73 10.98 -18.69
CA GLU A 182 16.61 11.95 -19.36
C GLU A 182 17.30 11.38 -20.61
N ARG A 183 17.63 10.08 -20.60
CA ARG A 183 18.23 9.41 -21.77
C ARG A 183 17.20 8.91 -22.78
N GLY A 184 15.91 8.96 -22.47
CA GLY A 184 14.85 8.35 -23.27
C GLY A 184 14.96 6.83 -23.38
N GLU A 185 15.56 6.17 -22.39
CA GLU A 185 15.83 4.73 -22.40
C GLU A 185 14.95 3.97 -21.43
N LEU A 186 14.67 2.71 -21.72
CA LEU A 186 14.01 1.79 -20.78
C LEU A 186 15.01 0.75 -20.26
N PRO A 187 15.00 0.42 -18.96
CA PRO A 187 15.80 -0.67 -18.43
C PRO A 187 15.55 -1.99 -19.17
N VAL A 188 16.61 -2.67 -19.57
CA VAL A 188 16.52 -3.98 -20.25
C VAL A 188 15.92 -5.03 -19.31
N GLN A 189 16.34 -5.02 -18.04
CA GLN A 189 15.84 -5.96 -17.05
C GLN A 189 14.38 -5.66 -16.68
N ARG A 190 13.48 -6.61 -16.94
CA ARG A 190 12.04 -6.45 -16.73
C ARG A 190 11.67 -6.00 -15.32
N ASN A 191 12.31 -6.58 -14.29
CA ASN A 191 12.00 -6.24 -12.89
C ASN A 191 12.42 -4.81 -12.54
N LEU A 192 13.61 -4.39 -13.01
CA LEU A 192 14.10 -3.02 -12.85
C LEU A 192 13.17 -2.03 -13.54
N ARG A 193 12.84 -2.30 -14.81
CA ARG A 193 11.89 -1.47 -15.59
C ARG A 193 10.57 -1.30 -14.87
N SER A 194 9.94 -2.39 -14.44
CA SER A 194 8.66 -2.34 -13.73
C SER A 194 8.75 -1.52 -12.43
N ARG A 195 9.84 -1.68 -11.68
CA ARG A 195 10.08 -0.93 -10.44
C ARG A 195 10.22 0.57 -10.71
N LEU A 196 11.07 0.97 -11.66
CA LEU A 196 11.33 2.37 -11.94
C LEU A 196 10.12 3.10 -12.55
N LEU A 197 9.41 2.46 -13.48
CA LEU A 197 8.16 3.01 -14.02
C LEU A 197 7.10 3.20 -12.93
N SER A 198 6.94 2.21 -12.04
CA SER A 198 6.04 2.33 -10.89
C SER A 198 6.47 3.44 -9.92
N THR A 199 7.77 3.62 -9.71
CA THR A 199 8.32 4.69 -8.85
C THR A 199 8.00 6.07 -9.43
N ALA A 200 8.25 6.28 -10.72
CA ALA A 200 7.95 7.54 -11.40
C ALA A 200 6.46 7.90 -11.33
N ARG A 201 5.57 6.94 -11.64
CA ARG A 201 4.11 7.13 -11.50
C ARG A 201 3.69 7.50 -10.07
N SER A 202 4.28 6.82 -9.09
CA SER A 202 3.99 7.05 -7.68
C SER A 202 4.43 8.45 -7.22
N TYR A 203 5.57 8.91 -7.71
CA TYR A 203 6.07 10.25 -7.43
C TYR A 203 5.15 11.33 -8.00
N LEU A 204 4.76 11.22 -9.27
CA LEU A 204 3.87 12.19 -9.91
C LEU A 204 2.49 12.22 -9.23
N PHE A 205 1.96 11.07 -8.83
CA PHE A 205 0.75 10.99 -8.04
C PHE A 205 0.90 11.71 -6.69
N ASN A 206 2.01 11.46 -5.98
CA ASN A 206 2.27 12.11 -4.69
C ASN A 206 2.38 13.63 -4.85
N ARG A 207 2.95 14.12 -5.96
CA ARG A 207 2.98 15.56 -6.28
C ARG A 207 1.56 16.14 -6.42
N ALA A 208 0.69 15.48 -7.20
CA ALA A 208 -0.70 15.92 -7.36
C ALA A 208 -1.45 15.94 -6.02
N LEU A 209 -1.30 14.88 -5.22
CA LEU A 209 -1.90 14.81 -3.91
C LEU A 209 -1.35 15.86 -2.95
N ALA A 210 -0.05 16.16 -3.01
CA ALA A 210 0.59 17.18 -2.17
C ALA A 210 0.01 18.58 -2.43
N GLU A 211 -0.22 18.95 -3.69
CA GLU A 211 -0.88 20.21 -4.05
C GLU A 211 -2.31 20.28 -3.51
N ARG A 212 -3.07 19.18 -3.61
CA ARG A 212 -4.43 19.07 -3.07
C ARG A 212 -4.44 19.15 -1.53
N VAL A 213 -3.45 18.55 -0.85
CA VAL A 213 -3.30 18.66 0.61
C VAL A 213 -2.94 20.09 1.01
N ALA A 214 -2.00 20.73 0.32
CA ALA A 214 -1.63 22.14 0.58
C ALA A 214 -2.81 23.10 0.38
N ALA A 215 -3.67 22.82 -0.61
CA ALA A 215 -4.90 23.58 -0.87
C ALA A 215 -6.06 23.24 0.10
N GLY A 216 -5.91 22.25 0.98
CA GLY A 216 -6.94 21.82 1.94
C GLY A 216 -8.18 21.16 1.31
N ASN A 217 -8.05 20.61 0.10
CA ASN A 217 -9.16 20.02 -0.67
C ASN A 217 -8.92 18.57 -1.14
N TRP A 218 -7.92 17.89 -0.59
CA TRP A 218 -7.55 16.52 -0.94
C TRP A 218 -8.65 15.47 -0.70
N ASN A 219 -9.56 15.73 0.24
CA ASN A 219 -10.68 14.88 0.66
C ASN A 219 -12.04 15.35 0.15
N ARG A 220 -12.07 16.37 -0.71
CA ARG A 220 -13.28 16.96 -1.29
C ARG A 220 -13.29 16.77 -2.80
N ALA A 221 -14.46 16.50 -3.35
CA ALA A 221 -14.68 16.55 -4.79
C ALA A 221 -14.82 18.03 -5.23
N LEU A 222 -14.21 18.35 -6.36
CA LEU A 222 -14.34 19.65 -7.03
C LEU A 222 -14.91 19.46 -8.43
N PRO A 223 -15.64 20.44 -8.98
CA PRO A 223 -16.12 20.36 -10.36
C PRO A 223 -14.94 20.16 -11.34
N GLY A 224 -15.03 19.08 -12.15
CA GLY A 224 -13.96 18.67 -13.04
C GLY A 224 -13.06 17.56 -12.52
N ASP A 225 -13.15 17.20 -11.23
CA ASP A 225 -12.49 16.01 -10.69
C ASP A 225 -13.02 14.74 -11.39
N LEU A 226 -12.24 13.68 -11.28
CA LEU A 226 -12.69 12.33 -11.60
C LEU A 226 -12.88 11.56 -10.30
N LEU A 227 -14.06 11.01 -10.10
CA LEU A 227 -14.43 10.28 -8.88
C LEU A 227 -14.40 8.77 -9.12
N ALA A 228 -14.00 8.03 -8.09
CA ALA A 228 -14.04 6.57 -8.08
C ALA A 228 -14.48 6.03 -6.72
N PHE A 229 -15.15 4.86 -6.73
CA PHE A 229 -15.39 4.08 -5.53
C PHE A 229 -14.11 3.39 -5.06
N THR A 230 -14.02 3.11 -3.76
CA THR A 230 -12.85 2.51 -3.10
C THR A 230 -12.32 1.27 -3.85
N ASP A 231 -13.21 0.37 -4.27
CA ASP A 231 -12.85 -0.92 -4.86
C ASP A 231 -13.03 -0.95 -6.39
N SER A 232 -13.21 0.22 -7.02
CA SER A 232 -13.41 0.34 -8.45
C SER A 232 -12.15 0.82 -9.18
N ARG A 233 -11.94 0.30 -10.37
CA ARG A 233 -10.99 0.87 -11.34
C ARG A 233 -11.66 1.85 -12.31
N SER A 234 -12.99 1.89 -12.32
CA SER A 234 -13.77 2.83 -13.12
C SER A 234 -13.87 4.17 -12.41
N PHE A 235 -13.86 5.24 -13.18
CA PHE A 235 -14.01 6.59 -12.70
C PHE A 235 -14.96 7.38 -13.62
N PHE A 236 -15.54 8.44 -13.09
CA PHE A 236 -16.48 9.30 -13.81
C PHE A 236 -16.25 10.78 -13.45
N PRO A 237 -16.59 11.73 -14.34
CA PRO A 237 -16.38 13.14 -14.08
C PRO A 237 -17.37 13.66 -13.03
N ALA A 238 -16.91 14.58 -12.18
CA ALA A 238 -17.72 15.30 -11.22
C ALA A 238 -18.17 16.66 -11.78
N GLY A 239 -19.48 16.85 -11.82
CA GLY A 239 -20.10 18.17 -11.91
C GLY A 239 -20.41 18.72 -10.51
N GLU A 240 -21.20 19.78 -10.42
CA GLU A 240 -21.61 20.36 -9.13
C GLU A 240 -22.41 19.38 -8.27
N ALA A 241 -23.31 18.59 -8.89
CA ALA A 241 -24.15 17.62 -8.19
C ALA A 241 -23.33 16.46 -7.58
N GLU A 242 -22.33 15.98 -8.28
CA GLU A 242 -21.47 14.89 -7.80
C GLU A 242 -20.54 15.36 -6.67
N CYS A 243 -20.25 16.66 -6.58
CA CYS A 243 -19.47 17.21 -5.46
C CYS A 243 -20.22 17.18 -4.13
N GLU A 244 -21.54 17.14 -4.16
CA GLU A 244 -22.42 17.05 -2.97
C GLU A 244 -22.93 15.62 -2.73
N ASP A 245 -22.40 14.61 -3.41
CA ASP A 245 -22.84 13.22 -3.27
C ASP A 245 -22.60 12.73 -1.83
N PRO A 246 -23.64 12.24 -1.13
CA PRO A 246 -23.53 11.80 0.27
C PRO A 246 -22.52 10.65 0.47
N ARG A 247 -22.21 9.88 -0.57
CA ARG A 247 -21.21 8.81 -0.52
C ARG A 247 -19.78 9.31 -0.32
N LEU A 248 -19.51 10.60 -0.61
CA LEU A 248 -18.25 11.26 -0.27
C LEU A 248 -18.07 11.33 1.25
N ALA A 249 -19.13 11.69 2.00
CA ALA A 249 -19.08 11.74 3.46
C ALA A 249 -18.99 10.34 4.10
N LEU A 250 -19.53 9.33 3.43
CA LEU A 250 -19.48 7.93 3.88
C LEU A 250 -18.14 7.22 3.59
N LEU A 251 -17.19 7.91 2.98
CA LEU A 251 -15.89 7.35 2.55
C LEU A 251 -16.02 6.17 1.55
N ASP A 252 -17.07 6.16 0.73
CA ASP A 252 -17.31 5.18 -0.32
C ASP A 252 -16.90 5.72 -1.71
N LEU A 253 -17.09 7.03 -1.93
CA LEU A 253 -16.73 7.75 -3.16
C LEU A 253 -15.60 8.75 -2.86
N HIS A 254 -14.61 8.82 -3.77
CA HIS A 254 -13.39 9.60 -3.56
C HIS A 254 -12.97 10.38 -4.80
N PRO A 255 -12.39 11.60 -4.64
CA PRO A 255 -11.64 12.24 -5.70
C PRO A 255 -10.40 11.41 -6.03
N THR A 256 -9.95 11.45 -7.29
CA THR A 256 -8.83 10.67 -7.78
C THR A 256 -7.73 11.57 -8.33
N GLY A 257 -6.48 11.12 -8.23
CA GLY A 257 -5.33 11.74 -8.88
C GLY A 257 -4.75 10.85 -10.00
N PRO A 258 -3.89 11.42 -10.85
CA PRO A 258 -3.37 10.76 -12.03
C PRO A 258 -2.30 9.72 -11.72
N LEU A 259 -2.38 8.57 -12.37
CA LEU A 259 -1.27 7.66 -12.57
C LEU A 259 -0.82 7.81 -14.02
N TRP A 260 0.21 8.62 -14.26
CA TRP A 260 0.65 9.01 -15.61
C TRP A 260 0.96 7.85 -16.54
N GLY A 261 0.63 8.04 -17.81
CA GLY A 261 0.86 7.12 -18.93
C GLY A 261 0.53 7.78 -20.24
N ALA A 262 0.42 7.00 -21.31
CA ALA A 262 -0.01 7.47 -22.62
C ALA A 262 -1.48 7.93 -22.59
N GLY A 263 -1.80 8.95 -23.37
CA GLY A 263 -3.14 9.54 -23.48
C GLY A 263 -3.26 10.84 -22.68
N ALA A 264 -4.35 11.55 -22.93
CA ALA A 264 -4.68 12.78 -22.22
C ALA A 264 -5.49 12.46 -20.95
N SER A 265 -5.33 13.27 -19.91
CA SER A 265 -6.22 13.23 -18.76
C SER A 265 -7.63 13.62 -19.17
N SER A 266 -8.63 12.91 -18.65
CA SER A 266 -10.05 13.25 -18.81
C SER A 266 -10.57 14.18 -17.70
N ALA A 267 -9.71 14.64 -16.79
CA ALA A 267 -10.05 15.64 -15.79
C ALA A 267 -10.42 16.99 -16.43
N GLY A 268 -11.26 17.76 -15.76
CA GLY A 268 -11.68 19.09 -16.13
C GLY A 268 -11.26 20.15 -15.13
N GLY A 269 -11.61 21.42 -15.39
CA GLY A 269 -11.45 22.52 -14.45
C GLY A 269 -10.07 22.62 -13.79
N ALA A 270 -10.07 22.91 -12.50
CA ALA A 270 -8.85 23.09 -11.71
C ALA A 270 -7.98 21.82 -11.63
N GLU A 271 -8.57 20.63 -11.65
CA GLU A 271 -7.79 19.38 -11.65
C GLU A 271 -6.95 19.23 -12.93
N ARG A 272 -7.53 19.57 -14.09
CA ARG A 272 -6.77 19.58 -15.36
C ARG A 272 -5.60 20.56 -15.32
N GLU A 273 -5.81 21.74 -14.76
CA GLU A 273 -4.76 22.77 -14.64
C GLU A 273 -3.64 22.29 -13.72
N LEU A 274 -3.99 21.69 -12.58
CA LEU A 274 -3.04 21.11 -11.64
C LEU A 274 -2.20 20.00 -12.30
N GLU A 275 -2.85 19.05 -12.97
CA GLU A 275 -2.17 17.98 -13.69
C GLU A 275 -1.25 18.51 -14.79
N ALA A 276 -1.71 19.48 -15.57
CA ALA A 276 -0.91 20.12 -16.61
C ALA A 276 0.32 20.86 -16.04
N GLY A 277 0.17 21.53 -14.91
CA GLY A 277 1.27 22.19 -14.20
C GLY A 277 2.34 21.19 -13.73
N ILE A 278 1.92 20.05 -13.17
CA ILE A 278 2.84 18.99 -12.77
C ILE A 278 3.54 18.38 -14.00
N ALA A 279 2.79 18.11 -15.07
CA ALA A 279 3.36 17.55 -16.30
C ALA A 279 4.38 18.50 -16.96
N ALA A 280 4.17 19.82 -16.86
CA ALA A 280 5.11 20.81 -17.36
C ALA A 280 6.40 20.86 -16.52
N CYS A 281 6.32 20.67 -15.20
CA CYS A 281 7.48 20.59 -14.31
C CYS A 281 8.26 19.29 -14.42
N GLU A 282 7.60 18.18 -14.81
CA GLU A 282 8.16 16.83 -14.84
C GLU A 282 8.00 16.21 -16.25
N ASP A 283 8.19 17.02 -17.27
CA ASP A 283 7.93 16.68 -18.68
C ASP A 283 8.65 15.43 -19.14
N ARG A 284 9.94 15.24 -18.74
CA ARG A 284 10.75 14.06 -19.06
C ARG A 284 10.17 12.78 -18.47
N LEU A 285 9.76 12.81 -17.19
CA LEU A 285 9.14 11.65 -16.55
C LEU A 285 7.79 11.32 -17.21
N CYS A 286 6.97 12.33 -17.47
CA CYS A 286 5.66 12.13 -18.12
C CYS A 286 5.77 11.55 -19.52
N ALA A 287 6.69 12.08 -20.36
CA ALA A 287 6.98 11.57 -21.69
C ALA A 287 7.47 10.12 -21.63
N TRP A 288 8.45 9.84 -20.77
CA TRP A 288 9.03 8.50 -20.58
C TRP A 288 7.99 7.45 -20.20
N LEU A 289 7.04 7.79 -19.31
CA LEU A 289 5.94 6.90 -18.92
C LEU A 289 4.98 6.62 -20.09
N GLY A 290 4.71 7.63 -20.92
CA GLY A 290 3.90 7.48 -22.13
C GLY A 290 4.57 6.58 -23.16
N GLU A 291 5.86 6.78 -23.43
CA GLU A 291 6.66 5.97 -24.35
C GLU A 291 6.86 4.52 -23.90
N ALA A 292 6.82 4.28 -22.58
CA ALA A 292 6.86 2.94 -22.02
C ALA A 292 5.55 2.14 -22.26
N GLY A 293 4.52 2.75 -22.86
CA GLY A 293 3.25 2.12 -23.18
C GLY A 293 2.32 1.91 -21.98
N LEU A 294 2.55 2.62 -20.87
CA LEU A 294 1.64 2.61 -19.74
C LEU A 294 0.38 3.41 -20.09
N ALA A 295 -0.80 2.87 -19.78
CA ALA A 295 -2.04 3.61 -19.88
C ALA A 295 -2.13 4.68 -18.78
N HIS A 296 -2.79 5.80 -19.09
CA HIS A 296 -3.14 6.80 -18.10
C HIS A 296 -4.27 6.23 -17.22
N GLU A 297 -4.02 6.08 -15.93
CA GLU A 297 -4.96 5.51 -14.94
C GLU A 297 -5.22 6.49 -13.80
N ARG A 298 -6.12 6.14 -12.91
CA ARG A 298 -6.46 6.97 -11.73
C ARG A 298 -6.26 6.17 -10.44
N ARG A 299 -6.00 6.90 -9.35
CA ARG A 299 -5.97 6.37 -7.99
C ARG A 299 -6.69 7.34 -7.06
N ILE A 300 -7.46 6.83 -6.11
CA ILE A 300 -8.13 7.65 -5.11
C ILE A 300 -7.12 8.47 -4.31
N LEU A 301 -7.40 9.76 -4.12
CA LEU A 301 -6.56 10.69 -3.33
C LEU A 301 -6.72 10.45 -1.83
N ARG A 302 -7.92 10.10 -1.40
CA ARG A 302 -8.28 9.85 -0.01
C ARG A 302 -8.26 8.36 0.27
N LEU A 303 -7.52 7.96 1.30
CA LEU A 303 -7.43 6.60 1.80
C LEU A 303 -8.49 6.40 2.90
N PRO A 304 -9.55 5.61 2.66
CA PRO A 304 -10.46 5.22 3.72
C PRO A 304 -9.76 4.26 4.68
N ILE A 305 -9.98 4.43 5.98
CA ILE A 305 -9.39 3.60 7.04
C ILE A 305 -10.52 2.78 7.66
N GLY A 306 -10.66 1.53 7.22
CA GLY A 306 -11.73 0.65 7.68
C GLY A 306 -11.50 0.17 9.11
N GLY A 307 -12.53 0.25 9.97
CA GLY A 307 -12.53 -0.35 11.29
C GLY A 307 -11.40 0.15 12.21
N LEU A 308 -11.02 1.43 12.13
CA LEU A 308 -9.96 2.00 12.98
C LEU A 308 -10.34 1.88 14.45
N THR A 309 -9.50 1.17 15.20
CA THR A 309 -9.57 0.99 16.64
C THR A 309 -8.22 1.26 17.28
N TRP A 310 -8.23 1.68 18.54
CA TRP A 310 -6.98 1.90 19.27
C TRP A 310 -7.18 1.73 20.78
N HIS A 311 -6.10 1.41 21.45
CA HIS A 311 -6.01 1.40 22.91
C HIS A 311 -4.55 1.58 23.34
N TYR A 312 -4.34 1.85 24.61
CA TYR A 312 -3.02 2.07 25.21
C TYR A 312 -2.71 0.96 26.20
N PRO A 313 -1.94 -0.08 25.81
CA PRO A 313 -1.52 -1.14 26.72
C PRO A 313 -0.62 -0.63 27.87
N ALA A 314 0.15 0.44 27.59
CA ALA A 314 1.00 1.14 28.55
C ALA A 314 0.97 2.65 28.27
N THR A 315 1.52 3.46 29.17
CA THR A 315 1.51 4.92 29.06
C THR A 315 2.25 5.44 27.83
N ASP A 316 3.28 4.71 27.38
CA ASP A 316 4.14 5.01 26.23
C ASP A 316 3.90 4.08 25.03
N THR A 317 2.80 3.35 25.02
CA THR A 317 2.50 2.37 23.96
C THR A 317 1.10 2.58 23.41
N LEU A 318 0.98 2.67 22.10
CA LEU A 318 -0.29 2.75 21.36
C LEU A 318 -0.44 1.53 20.47
N GLN A 319 -1.52 0.79 20.63
CA GLN A 319 -1.94 -0.29 19.73
C GLN A 319 -3.01 0.24 18.77
N LEU A 320 -2.79 0.03 17.46
CA LEU A 320 -3.74 0.39 16.40
C LEU A 320 -4.21 -0.86 15.67
N GLY A 321 -5.50 -0.92 15.35
CA GLY A 321 -6.10 -1.92 14.47
C GLY A 321 -6.88 -1.25 13.35
N PHE A 322 -6.66 -1.62 12.07
CA PHE A 322 -7.42 -1.08 10.95
C PHE A 322 -7.25 -1.91 9.67
N ILE A 323 -8.10 -1.64 8.68
CA ILE A 323 -8.07 -2.28 7.36
C ILE A 323 -7.83 -1.21 6.30
N LEU A 324 -6.93 -1.49 5.35
CA LEU A 324 -6.70 -0.63 4.18
C LEU A 324 -6.92 -1.42 2.89
N PRO A 325 -7.40 -0.77 1.82
CA PRO A 325 -7.46 -1.35 0.48
C PRO A 325 -6.10 -1.85 0.01
N ALA A 326 -6.09 -2.81 -0.92
CA ALA A 326 -4.86 -3.33 -1.50
C ALA A 326 -4.01 -2.21 -2.15
N GLY A 327 -2.70 -2.26 -1.97
CA GLY A 327 -1.78 -1.26 -2.53
C GLY A 327 -1.67 0.05 -1.75
N CYS A 328 -2.26 0.12 -0.55
CA CYS A 328 -2.14 1.23 0.39
C CYS A 328 -1.11 0.94 1.48
N PHE A 329 -0.60 1.99 2.13
CA PHE A 329 0.54 1.93 3.05
C PHE A 329 0.13 2.34 4.47
N ALA A 330 0.24 1.43 5.42
CA ALA A 330 -0.07 1.72 6.83
C ALA A 330 0.85 2.80 7.43
N THR A 331 2.09 2.91 6.95
CA THR A 331 3.03 3.95 7.39
C THR A 331 2.54 5.36 7.08
N VAL A 332 1.73 5.55 6.05
CA VAL A 332 1.12 6.86 5.71
C VAL A 332 0.08 7.25 6.76
N VAL A 333 -0.70 6.29 7.27
CA VAL A 333 -1.66 6.53 8.36
C VAL A 333 -0.92 6.91 9.64
N VAL A 334 0.13 6.18 10.00
CA VAL A 334 0.94 6.47 11.19
C VAL A 334 1.62 7.84 11.08
N ARG A 335 2.08 8.21 9.88
CA ARG A 335 2.68 9.52 9.61
C ARG A 335 1.74 10.69 9.95
N GLU A 336 0.45 10.54 9.73
CA GLU A 336 -0.53 11.59 10.10
C GLU A 336 -0.67 11.73 11.64
N LEU A 337 -0.22 10.77 12.41
CA LEU A 337 -0.30 10.77 13.88
C LEU A 337 0.98 11.31 14.53
N ILE A 338 2.13 10.74 14.18
CA ILE A 338 3.41 10.97 14.86
C ILE A 338 4.58 10.96 13.89
N ASP A 339 5.72 11.48 14.35
CA ASP A 339 7.03 11.23 13.73
C ASP A 339 7.57 9.88 14.14
N LEU A 340 8.04 9.11 13.16
CA LEU A 340 8.66 7.82 13.42
C LEU A 340 10.15 7.98 13.71
N LEU A 341 10.55 7.52 14.88
CA LEU A 341 11.95 7.40 15.25
C LEU A 341 12.56 6.14 14.63
N PRO A 342 13.86 6.15 14.31
CA PRO A 342 14.55 4.93 13.89
C PRO A 342 14.40 3.84 14.95
N ALA A 343 14.02 2.64 14.54
CA ALA A 343 14.06 1.49 15.43
C ALA A 343 15.54 1.22 15.79
N GLY A 344 15.90 1.36 17.06
CA GLY A 344 17.18 0.85 17.55
C GLY A 344 17.22 -0.65 17.28
N HIS A 345 18.32 -1.17 16.75
CA HIS A 345 18.51 -2.61 16.61
C HIS A 345 18.57 -3.24 18.00
N THR A 346 17.43 -3.68 18.49
CA THR A 346 17.39 -4.60 19.64
C THR A 346 17.11 -5.99 19.07
N ASP A 347 18.12 -6.84 19.04
CA ASP A 347 18.01 -8.28 18.76
C ASP A 347 17.27 -9.03 19.90
N THR A 348 16.66 -8.30 20.82
CA THR A 348 15.95 -8.87 21.97
C THR A 348 14.51 -9.18 21.54
N PRO A 349 14.02 -10.42 21.70
CA PRO A 349 12.62 -10.75 21.53
C PRO A 349 11.77 -9.89 22.46
N CYS A 350 10.68 -9.30 21.94
CA CYS A 350 9.70 -8.65 22.79
C CYS A 350 9.10 -9.69 23.74
N GLU A 351 9.32 -9.53 25.04
CA GLU A 351 8.57 -10.30 26.05
C GLU A 351 7.10 -9.87 25.99
N PHE A 352 6.21 -10.86 25.90
CA PHE A 352 4.75 -10.71 25.90
C PHE A 352 4.19 -10.75 27.31
#